data_3e88f0b701d76f2b63e2ee1cf94e29a5
#
_entry.id   3e88f0b701d76f2b63e2ee1cf94e29a5
#
_cell.length_a   1.000
_cell.length_b   1.000
_cell.length_c   1.000
_cell.angle_alpha   90.00
_cell.angle_beta   90.00
_cell.angle_gamma   90.00
#
_symmetry.space_group_name_H-M   'P 1'
#
loop_
_entity.id
_entity.type
_entity.pdbx_description
1 polymer ?
#
loop_
_entity_poly.entity_id
_entity_poly.type
_entity_poly.pdbx_seq_one_letter_code
_entity_poly.pdbx_strand_id
1 'polypeptide(L)'
;GVDGFRLDTVNYYFHDKELKDNPPSLIEYKRPPTNLYYMQNQIHAINQPENLVFVERIRALVDEYEDRTTVGEIGDIHRPIEIMADYTKGDKRLHMAYSFELLSSKFSPSHIHETVEKFNENSEDSWPCWSFSNHDITRHVSRWSSNQVSEEQFAKLTAALLLSLEGTISLYQGEELGQLETELEFDELTDPPGIRFWPENKGRDGCRTPMPWHSKKQHAGFSSTKPWLPVKDPQIKNAVDVQENDPSSVLNFYKEMISFRKNQKNIRNGKIAFIETNESLLFFTRGNKKEVACIFNLSKNPLQLKIEKYEEIIGSPKQKAKFAGKDLYLEGNGFIFLKLK
;
A
#
# COMPACT_ATOMS: atom_id res chain seq x y z
N GLY A 1 -27.43 5.46 -4.96
CA GLY A 1 -27.03 4.19 -5.49
C GLY A 1 -25.51 3.99 -5.52
N VAL A 2 -24.75 4.47 -4.48
CA VAL A 2 -23.33 4.10 -4.32
C VAL A 2 -23.19 2.97 -3.32
N ASP A 3 -22.14 2.14 -3.46
CA ASP A 3 -21.90 0.98 -2.61
C ASP A 3 -21.01 1.28 -1.42
N GLY A 4 -20.41 2.48 -1.37
CA GLY A 4 -19.59 2.93 -0.26
C GLY A 4 -18.89 4.25 -0.53
N PHE A 5 -18.10 4.69 0.46
CA PHE A 5 -17.40 5.97 0.42
C PHE A 5 -15.95 5.81 0.84
N ARG A 6 -15.06 6.41 0.08
CA ARG A 6 -13.71 6.77 0.55
C ARG A 6 -13.81 8.19 1.11
N LEU A 7 -13.50 8.34 2.39
CA LEU A 7 -13.54 9.60 3.12
C LEU A 7 -12.15 10.23 3.10
N ASP A 8 -12.04 11.29 2.33
CA ASP A 8 -10.81 12.06 2.13
C ASP A 8 -10.38 12.71 3.44
N THR A 9 -9.10 12.55 3.82
CA THR A 9 -8.53 13.21 5.02
C THR A 9 -9.51 13.22 6.20
N VAL A 10 -10.11 12.07 6.52
CA VAL A 10 -11.25 11.98 7.45
C VAL A 10 -10.95 12.53 8.85
N ASN A 11 -9.68 12.57 9.25
CA ASN A 11 -9.27 13.11 10.53
C ASN A 11 -9.09 14.64 10.54
N TYR A 12 -9.43 15.34 9.45
CA TYR A 12 -9.35 16.81 9.29
C TYR A 12 -10.71 17.51 9.33
N TYR A 13 -11.84 16.82 9.52
CA TYR A 13 -13.16 17.43 9.40
C TYR A 13 -13.50 18.42 10.50
N PHE A 14 -12.80 18.35 11.64
CA PHE A 14 -12.97 19.26 12.76
C PHE A 14 -11.62 19.86 13.18
N HIS A 15 -11.67 21.12 13.55
CA HIS A 15 -10.58 21.90 14.13
C HIS A 15 -10.94 22.39 15.52
N ASP A 16 -9.97 22.92 16.26
CA ASP A 16 -10.19 23.55 17.57
C ASP A 16 -11.23 24.66 17.49
N LYS A 17 -12.24 24.64 18.37
CA LYS A 17 -13.37 25.58 18.36
C LYS A 17 -12.97 27.02 18.65
N GLU A 18 -11.88 27.22 19.38
CA GLU A 18 -11.34 28.53 19.73
C GLU A 18 -10.37 29.05 18.66
N LEU A 19 -10.18 28.30 17.56
CA LEU A 19 -9.31 28.64 16.44
C LEU A 19 -7.86 28.90 16.88
N LYS A 20 -7.36 28.11 17.82
CA LYS A 20 -5.98 28.23 18.31
C LYS A 20 -4.98 27.95 17.19
N ASP A 21 -3.93 28.75 17.16
CA ASP A 21 -2.81 28.55 16.25
C ASP A 21 -2.08 27.26 16.57
N ASN A 22 -1.66 26.54 15.53
CA ASN A 22 -0.82 25.37 15.68
C ASN A 22 0.60 25.78 16.10
N PRO A 23 1.22 25.09 17.04
CA PRO A 23 2.60 25.34 17.44
C PRO A 23 3.58 24.96 16.33
N PRO A 24 4.85 25.42 16.38
CA PRO A 24 5.89 24.99 15.47
C PRO A 24 6.03 23.46 15.40
N SER A 25 6.45 22.97 14.24
CA SER A 25 6.72 21.53 14.02
C SER A 25 7.78 21.02 15.00
N LEU A 26 7.56 19.80 15.51
CA LEU A 26 8.53 19.07 16.32
C LEU A 26 9.57 18.33 15.48
N ILE A 27 9.41 18.33 14.16
CA ILE A 27 10.32 17.64 13.22
C ILE A 27 11.42 18.59 12.83
N GLU A 28 12.67 18.17 13.04
CA GLU A 28 13.83 18.87 12.52
C GLU A 28 14.04 18.51 11.05
N TYR A 29 13.87 19.48 10.18
CA TYR A 29 14.08 19.32 8.75
C TYR A 29 15.51 19.71 8.37
N LYS A 30 16.22 18.87 7.61
CA LYS A 30 17.54 19.22 7.05
C LYS A 30 17.48 20.42 6.09
N ARG A 31 16.32 20.64 5.46
CA ARG A 31 16.00 21.81 4.65
C ARG A 31 14.54 22.18 4.94
N PRO A 32 14.18 23.47 4.91
CA PRO A 32 12.79 23.88 5.09
C PRO A 32 11.86 23.13 4.12
N PRO A 33 10.72 22.62 4.56
CA PRO A 33 9.76 21.99 3.67
C PRO A 33 9.17 23.01 2.70
N THR A 34 8.90 22.60 1.47
CA THR A 34 8.25 23.45 0.45
C THR A 34 6.82 23.77 0.82
N ASN A 35 6.13 22.86 1.49
CA ASN A 35 4.79 23.08 2.00
C ASN A 35 4.85 23.56 3.46
N LEU A 36 4.36 24.79 3.70
CA LEU A 36 4.34 25.42 5.03
C LEU A 36 3.52 24.65 6.07
N TYR A 37 2.60 23.81 5.64
CA TYR A 37 1.85 22.91 6.50
C TYR A 37 2.76 22.09 7.43
N TYR A 38 3.88 21.61 6.91
CA TYR A 38 4.83 20.80 7.68
C TYR A 38 5.71 21.60 8.65
N MET A 39 5.64 22.93 8.61
CA MET A 39 6.34 23.79 9.57
C MET A 39 5.60 23.93 10.90
N GLN A 40 4.39 23.40 10.99
CA GLN A 40 3.55 23.44 12.18
C GLN A 40 3.20 22.02 12.64
N ASN A 41 3.01 21.85 13.96
CA ASN A 41 2.41 20.65 14.53
C ASN A 41 0.89 20.83 14.58
N GLN A 42 0.15 20.08 13.81
CA GLN A 42 -1.26 20.29 13.47
C GLN A 42 -2.25 19.90 14.60
N ILE A 43 -1.87 20.02 15.87
CA ILE A 43 -2.66 19.54 17.01
C ILE A 43 -4.04 20.21 17.17
N HIS A 44 -4.20 21.41 16.64
CA HIS A 44 -5.47 22.15 16.66
C HIS A 44 -6.26 22.04 15.37
N ALA A 45 -5.68 21.47 14.31
CA ALA A 45 -6.31 21.37 12.98
C ALA A 45 -6.81 19.98 12.65
N ILE A 46 -6.30 18.92 13.32
CA ILE A 46 -6.66 17.52 13.02
C ILE A 46 -6.95 16.74 14.30
N ASN A 47 -7.55 15.57 14.14
CA ASN A 47 -7.79 14.59 15.22
C ASN A 47 -8.60 15.13 16.41
N GLN A 48 -9.46 16.14 16.21
CA GLN A 48 -10.29 16.65 17.29
C GLN A 48 -11.28 15.59 17.76
N PRO A 49 -11.57 15.50 19.08
CA PRO A 49 -12.47 14.47 19.63
C PRO A 49 -13.87 14.47 18.99
N GLU A 50 -14.38 15.64 18.61
CA GLU A 50 -15.68 15.79 17.95
C GLU A 50 -15.74 15.05 16.61
N ASN A 51 -14.61 14.87 15.97
CA ASN A 51 -14.54 14.17 14.69
C ASN A 51 -14.93 12.68 14.83
N LEU A 52 -14.55 12.03 15.93
CA LEU A 52 -14.95 10.63 16.17
C LEU A 52 -16.48 10.53 16.34
N VAL A 53 -17.11 11.48 17.02
CA VAL A 53 -18.58 11.53 17.13
C VAL A 53 -19.23 11.71 15.77
N PHE A 54 -18.62 12.52 14.90
CA PHE A 54 -19.12 12.71 13.54
C PHE A 54 -18.96 11.46 12.68
N VAL A 55 -17.84 10.76 12.79
CA VAL A 55 -17.60 9.48 12.12
C VAL A 55 -18.63 8.42 12.55
N GLU A 56 -18.98 8.39 13.85
CA GLU A 56 -20.03 7.50 14.35
C GLU A 56 -21.42 7.82 13.75
N ARG A 57 -21.71 9.10 13.51
CA ARG A 57 -22.93 9.52 12.79
C ARG A 57 -22.92 9.12 11.32
N ILE A 58 -21.76 9.23 10.65
CA ILE A 58 -21.59 8.75 9.26
C ILE A 58 -21.84 7.25 9.22
N ARG A 59 -21.26 6.48 10.15
CA ARG A 59 -21.42 5.03 10.22
C ARG A 59 -22.88 4.66 10.45
N ALA A 60 -23.56 5.28 11.38
CA ALA A 60 -24.97 5.04 11.66
C ALA A 60 -25.86 5.28 10.42
N LEU A 61 -25.58 6.34 9.66
CA LEU A 61 -26.29 6.60 8.40
C LEU A 61 -26.00 5.54 7.32
N VAL A 62 -24.74 5.11 7.20
CA VAL A 62 -24.34 4.09 6.20
C VAL A 62 -25.00 2.74 6.52
N ASP A 63 -25.10 2.39 7.80
CA ASP A 63 -25.71 1.14 8.28
C ASP A 63 -27.24 1.07 8.07
N GLU A 64 -27.90 2.18 7.70
CA GLU A 64 -29.31 2.16 7.24
C GLU A 64 -29.48 1.50 5.87
N TYR A 65 -28.38 1.25 5.14
CA TYR A 65 -28.36 0.67 3.81
C TYR A 65 -27.58 -0.65 3.80
N GLU A 66 -28.17 -1.68 3.20
CA GLU A 66 -27.52 -3.00 3.10
C GLU A 66 -26.26 -2.97 2.23
N ASP A 67 -25.25 -3.75 2.60
CA ASP A 67 -23.99 -3.96 1.85
C ASP A 67 -23.24 -2.65 1.49
N ARG A 68 -23.17 -1.70 2.41
CA ARG A 68 -22.38 -0.48 2.24
C ARG A 68 -21.12 -0.50 3.08
N THR A 69 -20.09 0.17 2.60
CA THR A 69 -18.79 0.23 3.30
C THR A 69 -18.18 1.62 3.28
N THR A 70 -17.30 1.87 4.24
CA THR A 70 -16.51 3.11 4.31
C THR A 70 -15.03 2.80 4.46
N VAL A 71 -14.18 3.55 3.76
CA VAL A 71 -12.74 3.56 3.97
C VAL A 71 -12.28 4.99 4.25
N GLY A 72 -11.58 5.19 5.36
CA GLY A 72 -11.01 6.50 5.73
C GLY A 72 -9.56 6.62 5.33
N GLU A 73 -9.17 7.82 4.90
CA GLU A 73 -7.78 8.19 4.75
C GLU A 73 -7.32 8.97 5.98
N ILE A 74 -6.26 8.49 6.64
CA ILE A 74 -5.69 9.11 7.83
C ILE A 74 -4.40 9.84 7.45
N GLY A 75 -4.46 11.17 7.50
CA GLY A 75 -3.31 12.04 7.31
C GLY A 75 -2.75 12.51 8.65
N ASP A 76 -1.86 11.74 9.27
CA ASP A 76 -1.15 12.10 10.48
C ASP A 76 0.32 11.68 10.37
N ILE A 77 1.25 12.54 10.82
CA ILE A 77 2.69 12.29 10.71
C ILE A 77 3.32 11.81 12.04
N HIS A 78 2.59 11.88 13.15
CA HIS A 78 3.09 11.54 14.48
C HIS A 78 2.54 10.21 15.01
N ARG A 79 1.23 9.97 14.81
CA ARG A 79 0.53 8.81 15.34
C ARG A 79 -0.43 8.18 14.32
N PRO A 80 0.01 7.95 13.06
CA PRO A 80 -0.89 7.52 11.98
C PRO A 80 -1.58 6.20 12.28
N ILE A 81 -0.88 5.26 12.91
CA ILE A 81 -1.38 3.91 13.17
C ILE A 81 -2.38 3.89 14.32
N GLU A 82 -2.10 4.60 15.40
CA GLU A 82 -3.03 4.72 16.54
C GLU A 82 -4.33 5.43 16.12
N ILE A 83 -4.22 6.50 15.33
CA ILE A 83 -5.40 7.20 14.79
C ILE A 83 -6.18 6.28 13.85
N MET A 84 -5.49 5.52 12.99
CA MET A 84 -6.14 4.55 12.11
C MET A 84 -6.92 3.49 12.92
N ALA A 85 -6.34 2.98 14.01
CA ALA A 85 -7.01 2.04 14.91
C ALA A 85 -8.22 2.70 15.59
N ASP A 86 -8.08 3.92 16.11
CA ASP A 86 -9.19 4.65 16.75
C ASP A 86 -10.36 4.89 15.79
N TYR A 87 -10.09 5.24 14.54
CA TYR A 87 -11.14 5.54 13.54
C TYR A 87 -11.86 4.31 13.00
N THR A 88 -11.36 3.12 13.27
CA THR A 88 -11.94 1.84 12.83
C THR A 88 -12.37 0.95 13.99
N LYS A 89 -12.32 1.45 15.23
CA LYS A 89 -12.59 0.66 16.42
C LYS A 89 -14.06 0.28 16.56
N GLY A 90 -14.30 -1.02 16.75
CA GLY A 90 -15.63 -1.58 16.98
C GLY A 90 -16.55 -1.51 15.78
N ASP A 91 -17.85 -1.53 16.04
CA ASP A 91 -18.93 -1.56 15.02
C ASP A 91 -19.56 -0.19 14.73
N LYS A 92 -19.10 0.89 15.40
CA LYS A 92 -19.71 2.23 15.31
C LYS A 92 -18.88 3.24 14.53
N ARG A 93 -17.65 2.91 14.19
CA ARG A 93 -16.75 3.77 13.41
C ARG A 93 -16.58 3.25 12.00
N LEU A 94 -15.62 3.76 11.26
CA LEU A 94 -15.39 3.34 9.87
C LEU A 94 -15.16 1.83 9.76
N HIS A 95 -15.59 1.24 8.66
CA HIS A 95 -15.34 -0.18 8.40
C HIS A 95 -13.86 -0.49 8.27
N MET A 96 -13.09 0.44 7.68
CA MET A 96 -11.65 0.35 7.52
C MET A 96 -11.01 1.72 7.30
N ALA A 97 -9.71 1.83 7.50
CA ALA A 97 -8.94 3.02 7.18
C ALA A 97 -7.53 2.66 6.74
N TYR A 98 -6.89 3.54 5.98
CA TYR A 98 -5.47 3.48 5.67
C TYR A 98 -4.75 4.76 6.10
N SER A 99 -3.44 4.64 6.31
CA SER A 99 -2.55 5.76 6.60
C SER A 99 -1.41 5.82 5.60
N PHE A 100 -0.60 6.88 5.67
CA PHE A 100 0.57 7.04 4.80
C PHE A 100 1.81 6.26 5.26
N GLU A 101 1.72 5.46 6.32
CA GLU A 101 2.90 4.78 6.88
C GLU A 101 3.54 3.80 5.87
N LEU A 102 2.75 2.89 5.27
CA LEU A 102 3.23 1.99 4.21
C LEU A 102 3.26 2.65 2.81
N LEU A 103 2.87 3.91 2.72
CA LEU A 103 3.00 4.75 1.53
C LEU A 103 4.27 5.61 1.56
N SER A 104 5.07 5.52 2.61
CA SER A 104 6.31 6.29 2.80
C SER A 104 7.47 5.78 1.92
N SER A 105 8.58 6.51 1.92
CA SER A 105 9.81 6.08 1.23
C SER A 105 10.54 4.92 1.93
N LYS A 106 10.14 4.58 3.15
CA LYS A 106 10.73 3.47 3.91
C LYS A 106 10.23 2.14 3.37
N PHE A 107 11.15 1.24 3.02
CA PHE A 107 10.86 -0.14 2.67
C PHE A 107 11.91 -1.05 3.31
N SER A 108 11.54 -1.65 4.42
CA SER A 108 12.39 -2.60 5.15
C SER A 108 11.51 -3.61 5.90
N PRO A 109 12.05 -4.81 6.21
CA PRO A 109 11.35 -5.78 7.04
C PRO A 109 10.89 -5.21 8.38
N SER A 110 11.77 -4.47 9.08
CA SER A 110 11.44 -3.84 10.38
C SER A 110 10.31 -2.84 10.26
N HIS A 111 10.33 -1.94 9.26
CA HIS A 111 9.29 -0.94 9.08
C HIS A 111 7.90 -1.57 8.85
N ILE A 112 7.83 -2.62 8.02
CA ILE A 112 6.55 -3.33 7.77
C ILE A 112 6.08 -4.06 9.02
N HIS A 113 6.99 -4.77 9.69
CA HIS A 113 6.71 -5.48 10.94
C HIS A 113 6.17 -4.53 12.01
N GLU A 114 6.93 -3.49 12.35
CA GLU A 114 6.59 -2.49 13.36
C GLU A 114 5.25 -1.80 13.06
N THR A 115 4.98 -1.46 11.79
CA THR A 115 3.73 -0.82 11.37
C THR A 115 2.53 -1.72 11.61
N VAL A 116 2.61 -2.98 11.18
CA VAL A 116 1.50 -3.94 11.31
C VAL A 116 1.31 -4.35 12.77
N GLU A 117 2.39 -4.59 13.50
CA GLU A 117 2.33 -4.98 14.91
C GLU A 117 1.78 -3.85 15.78
N LYS A 118 2.24 -2.61 15.55
CA LYS A 118 1.70 -1.42 16.23
C LYS A 118 0.20 -1.25 15.99
N PHE A 119 -0.30 -1.55 14.78
CA PHE A 119 -1.74 -1.55 14.55
C PHE A 119 -2.44 -2.63 15.39
N ASN A 120 -1.93 -3.85 15.40
CA ASN A 120 -2.52 -4.96 16.16
C ASN A 120 -2.52 -4.72 17.68
N GLU A 121 -1.49 -4.09 18.22
CA GLU A 121 -1.42 -3.72 19.65
C GLU A 121 -2.45 -2.67 20.06
N ASN A 122 -2.83 -1.77 19.14
CA ASN A 122 -3.78 -0.69 19.40
C ASN A 122 -5.24 -1.05 19.01
N SER A 123 -5.48 -2.25 18.48
CA SER A 123 -6.73 -2.56 17.77
C SER A 123 -7.30 -3.93 18.07
N GLU A 124 -7.87 -4.11 19.27
CA GLU A 124 -8.55 -5.37 19.57
C GLU A 124 -9.72 -5.65 18.60
N ASP A 125 -10.46 -4.59 18.19
CA ASP A 125 -11.67 -4.64 17.35
C ASP A 125 -11.60 -3.67 16.14
N SER A 126 -10.40 -3.35 15.62
CA SER A 126 -10.23 -2.44 14.49
C SER A 126 -9.85 -3.20 13.21
N TRP A 127 -10.07 -2.58 12.05
CA TRP A 127 -9.79 -3.23 10.77
C TRP A 127 -8.94 -2.34 9.84
N PRO A 128 -7.72 -2.76 9.47
CA PRO A 128 -6.84 -1.98 8.63
C PRO A 128 -7.18 -2.15 7.15
N CYS A 129 -6.85 -1.12 6.37
CA CYS A 129 -6.75 -1.19 4.92
C CYS A 129 -5.31 -0.85 4.52
N TRP A 130 -4.56 -1.82 4.00
CA TRP A 130 -3.18 -1.60 3.60
C TRP A 130 -3.07 -1.22 2.13
N SER A 131 -2.16 -0.30 1.83
CA SER A 131 -1.86 0.15 0.47
C SER A 131 -0.38 0.48 0.34
N PHE A 132 0.22 0.19 -0.82
CA PHE A 132 1.60 0.57 -1.16
C PHE A 132 1.66 1.72 -2.16
N SER A 133 0.56 2.06 -2.82
CA SER A 133 0.44 3.23 -3.69
C SER A 133 -0.94 3.85 -3.61
N ASN A 134 -1.01 5.13 -3.92
CA ASN A 134 -2.24 5.88 -4.16
C ASN A 134 -2.00 7.02 -5.16
N HIS A 135 -2.97 7.89 -5.35
CA HIS A 135 -2.91 9.02 -6.27
C HIS A 135 -2.17 10.26 -5.71
N ASP A 136 -1.60 10.18 -4.51
CA ASP A 136 -0.94 11.30 -3.83
C ASP A 136 0.56 11.11 -3.66
N ILE A 137 1.09 9.94 -4.01
CA ILE A 137 2.50 9.63 -3.86
C ILE A 137 3.07 8.92 -5.09
N THR A 138 4.38 9.03 -5.26
CA THR A 138 5.15 8.28 -6.25
C THR A 138 4.82 6.79 -6.19
N ARG A 139 4.60 6.14 -7.35
CA ARG A 139 4.31 4.71 -7.44
C ARG A 139 5.38 3.87 -6.74
N HIS A 140 4.98 2.86 -5.98
CA HIS A 140 5.87 2.12 -5.07
C HIS A 140 7.07 1.46 -5.76
N VAL A 141 6.91 0.95 -6.99
CA VAL A 141 8.02 0.34 -7.73
C VAL A 141 9.12 1.37 -7.98
N SER A 142 8.79 2.61 -8.35
CA SER A 142 9.76 3.71 -8.49
C SER A 142 10.24 4.22 -7.14
N ARG A 143 9.35 4.39 -6.17
CA ARG A 143 9.67 4.93 -4.85
C ARG A 143 10.69 4.08 -4.09
N TRP A 144 10.65 2.76 -4.25
CA TRP A 144 11.52 1.80 -3.58
C TRP A 144 12.56 1.18 -4.53
N SER A 145 12.93 1.87 -5.61
CA SER A 145 13.82 1.36 -6.66
C SER A 145 15.18 0.89 -6.18
N SER A 146 15.70 1.42 -5.07
CA SER A 146 16.97 0.98 -4.47
C SER A 146 16.98 -0.49 -4.02
N ASN A 147 15.81 -1.09 -3.80
CA ASN A 147 15.63 -2.43 -3.27
C ASN A 147 15.36 -3.50 -4.35
N GLN A 148 15.41 -3.13 -5.62
CA GLN A 148 15.00 -4.00 -6.74
C GLN A 148 16.16 -4.84 -7.31
N VAL A 149 15.88 -6.11 -7.62
CA VAL A 149 16.67 -6.92 -8.57
C VAL A 149 16.28 -6.53 -10.00
N SER A 150 14.97 -6.44 -10.24
CA SER A 150 14.34 -5.86 -11.43
C SER A 150 12.97 -5.30 -11.04
N GLU A 151 12.44 -4.37 -11.83
CA GLU A 151 11.12 -3.77 -11.63
C GLU A 151 10.01 -4.82 -11.60
N GLU A 152 10.05 -5.76 -12.55
CA GLU A 152 9.08 -6.85 -12.64
C GLU A 152 9.11 -7.77 -11.41
N GLN A 153 10.30 -8.22 -10.99
CA GLN A 153 10.44 -9.10 -9.82
C GLN A 153 10.02 -8.38 -8.55
N PHE A 154 10.34 -7.11 -8.44
CA PHE A 154 9.98 -6.29 -7.28
C PHE A 154 8.47 -6.03 -7.23
N ALA A 155 7.82 -5.74 -8.36
CA ALA A 155 6.36 -5.60 -8.43
C ALA A 155 5.65 -6.90 -7.98
N LYS A 156 6.19 -8.07 -8.34
CA LYS A 156 5.66 -9.37 -7.89
C LYS A 156 5.90 -9.62 -6.40
N LEU A 157 7.09 -9.28 -5.88
CA LEU A 157 7.38 -9.35 -4.44
C LEU A 157 6.39 -8.49 -3.63
N THR A 158 6.23 -7.23 -4.02
CA THR A 158 5.35 -6.28 -3.30
C THR A 158 3.89 -6.68 -3.39
N ALA A 159 3.44 -7.21 -4.53
CA ALA A 159 2.10 -7.80 -4.67
C ALA A 159 1.88 -8.98 -3.72
N ALA A 160 2.84 -9.92 -3.68
CA ALA A 160 2.77 -11.08 -2.80
C ALA A 160 2.74 -10.68 -1.33
N LEU A 161 3.58 -9.72 -0.95
CA LEU A 161 3.65 -9.19 0.41
C LEU A 161 2.34 -8.49 0.81
N LEU A 162 1.90 -7.51 0.02
CA LEU A 162 0.69 -6.73 0.31
C LEU A 162 -0.54 -7.64 0.41
N LEU A 163 -0.73 -8.54 -0.56
CA LEU A 163 -1.86 -9.48 -0.61
C LEU A 163 -1.80 -10.57 0.46
N SER A 164 -0.72 -10.71 1.21
CA SER A 164 -0.59 -11.65 2.33
C SER A 164 -0.79 -11.02 3.71
N LEU A 165 -0.85 -9.69 3.84
CA LEU A 165 -1.11 -9.00 5.10
C LEU A 165 -2.54 -9.27 5.62
N GLU A 166 -2.71 -9.16 6.94
CA GLU A 166 -4.03 -9.18 7.58
C GLU A 166 -4.73 -7.85 7.33
N GLY A 167 -6.02 -7.88 7.03
CA GLY A 167 -6.84 -6.69 6.76
C GLY A 167 -7.33 -6.61 5.31
N THR A 168 -7.93 -5.50 4.97
CA THR A 168 -8.31 -5.17 3.59
C THR A 168 -7.09 -4.65 2.82
N ILE A 169 -7.08 -4.90 1.52
CA ILE A 169 -6.02 -4.44 0.63
C ILE A 169 -6.63 -3.47 -0.38
N SER A 170 -6.02 -2.29 -0.47
CA SER A 170 -6.32 -1.31 -1.51
C SER A 170 -5.20 -1.32 -2.55
N LEU A 171 -5.56 -1.62 -3.80
CA LEU A 171 -4.66 -1.60 -4.94
C LEU A 171 -4.89 -0.32 -5.73
N TYR A 172 -3.82 0.40 -6.03
CA TYR A 172 -3.90 1.56 -6.90
C TYR A 172 -3.75 1.14 -8.36
N GLN A 173 -4.57 1.71 -9.24
CA GLN A 173 -4.55 1.41 -10.67
C GLN A 173 -3.13 1.49 -11.26
N GLY A 174 -2.74 0.48 -12.04
CA GLY A 174 -1.42 0.36 -12.65
C GLY A 174 -0.40 -0.39 -11.78
N GLU A 175 -0.66 -0.64 -10.48
CA GLU A 175 0.18 -1.54 -9.69
C GLU A 175 0.21 -2.94 -10.30
N GLU A 176 -0.95 -3.42 -10.74
CA GLU A 176 -1.13 -4.71 -11.39
C GLU A 176 -0.38 -4.86 -12.71
N LEU A 177 0.10 -3.74 -13.28
CA LEU A 177 0.95 -3.70 -14.46
C LEU A 177 2.44 -3.48 -14.12
N GLY A 178 2.78 -3.28 -12.85
CA GLY A 178 4.12 -2.84 -12.44
C GLY A 178 4.47 -1.45 -12.99
N GLN A 179 3.48 -0.56 -13.15
CA GLN A 179 3.69 0.78 -13.67
C GLN A 179 4.64 1.58 -12.79
N LEU A 180 5.58 2.24 -13.44
CA LEU A 180 6.50 3.18 -12.82
C LEU A 180 5.88 4.57 -12.69
N GLU A 181 6.53 5.42 -11.90
CA GLU A 181 6.28 6.86 -11.92
C GLU A 181 6.59 7.40 -13.31
N THR A 182 5.72 8.23 -13.83
CA THR A 182 5.93 8.83 -15.15
C THR A 182 6.70 10.13 -15.01
N GLU A 183 7.82 10.24 -15.72
CA GLU A 183 8.57 11.49 -15.80
C GLU A 183 7.85 12.47 -16.75
N LEU A 184 7.42 13.58 -16.18
CA LEU A 184 6.72 14.65 -16.90
C LEU A 184 7.61 15.89 -16.97
N GLU A 185 7.51 16.60 -18.08
CA GLU A 185 8.12 17.91 -18.26
C GLU A 185 7.25 18.99 -17.61
N PHE A 186 7.83 20.16 -17.34
CA PHE A 186 7.15 21.24 -16.64
C PHE A 186 5.84 21.68 -17.31
N ASP A 187 5.82 21.75 -18.64
CA ASP A 187 4.66 22.14 -19.44
C ASP A 187 3.58 21.06 -19.55
N GLU A 188 3.86 19.85 -19.09
CA GLU A 188 2.89 18.75 -19.00
C GLU A 188 2.17 18.71 -17.64
N LEU A 189 2.67 19.47 -16.62
CA LEU A 189 2.13 19.44 -15.28
C LEU A 189 0.78 20.14 -15.17
N THR A 190 -0.09 19.59 -14.35
CA THR A 190 -1.41 20.15 -14.01
C THR A 190 -1.61 20.29 -12.49
N ASP A 191 -0.85 19.51 -11.69
CA ASP A 191 -0.93 19.56 -10.24
C ASP A 191 -0.29 20.84 -9.68
N PRO A 192 -1.07 21.69 -8.96
CA PRO A 192 -0.58 22.98 -8.48
C PRO A 192 0.72 22.91 -7.65
N PRO A 193 0.92 21.94 -6.74
CA PRO A 193 2.21 21.77 -6.05
C PRO A 193 3.38 21.54 -7.00
N GLY A 194 3.22 20.70 -8.04
CA GLY A 194 4.25 20.43 -9.03
C GLY A 194 4.63 21.68 -9.81
N ILE A 195 3.64 22.47 -10.25
CA ILE A 195 3.87 23.74 -10.95
C ILE A 195 4.56 24.76 -10.05
N ARG A 196 4.08 24.88 -8.79
CA ARG A 196 4.56 25.91 -7.86
C ARG A 196 5.97 25.67 -7.35
N PHE A 197 6.36 24.40 -7.14
CA PHE A 197 7.59 24.03 -6.46
C PHE A 197 8.58 23.29 -7.36
N TRP A 198 8.41 23.38 -8.68
CA TRP A 198 9.35 22.84 -9.65
C TRP A 198 10.74 23.46 -9.51
N PRO A 199 11.84 22.68 -9.66
CA PRO A 199 11.90 21.22 -9.86
C PRO A 199 11.99 20.40 -8.56
N GLU A 200 11.99 21.05 -7.38
CA GLU A 200 12.23 20.42 -6.07
C GLU A 200 11.08 19.49 -5.68
N ASN A 201 9.86 19.84 -6.09
CA ASN A 201 8.68 19.00 -5.94
C ASN A 201 7.93 18.94 -7.26
N LYS A 202 7.91 17.76 -7.88
CA LYS A 202 7.25 17.54 -9.18
C LYS A 202 5.72 17.33 -9.07
N GLY A 203 5.15 17.42 -7.87
CA GLY A 203 3.73 17.16 -7.64
C GLY A 203 3.37 15.69 -7.74
N ARG A 204 2.11 15.42 -8.07
CA ARG A 204 1.49 14.07 -8.07
C ARG A 204 1.14 13.56 -9.47
N ASP A 205 1.32 14.36 -10.51
CA ASP A 205 0.87 14.01 -11.86
C ASP A 205 1.53 12.74 -12.42
N GLY A 206 2.79 12.46 -12.02
CA GLY A 206 3.51 11.28 -12.47
C GLY A 206 2.84 9.94 -12.11
N CYS A 207 2.16 9.87 -10.95
CA CYS A 207 1.40 8.69 -10.57
C CYS A 207 -0.05 8.68 -11.10
N ARG A 208 -0.53 9.81 -11.67
CA ARG A 208 -1.92 10.00 -12.12
C ARG A 208 -2.10 9.86 -13.63
N THR A 209 -1.04 9.55 -14.35
CA THR A 209 -1.09 9.36 -15.80
C THR A 209 -2.06 8.25 -16.20
N PRO A 210 -2.67 8.35 -17.41
CA PRO A 210 -3.73 7.43 -17.85
C PRO A 210 -3.29 5.97 -17.90
N MET A 211 -4.25 5.07 -17.65
CA MET A 211 -4.06 3.62 -17.73
C MET A 211 -3.76 3.19 -19.18
N PRO A 212 -2.66 2.47 -19.43
CA PRO A 212 -2.32 2.00 -20.77
C PRO A 212 -3.04 0.68 -21.09
N TRP A 213 -4.16 0.75 -21.83
CA TRP A 213 -4.95 -0.41 -22.18
C TRP A 213 -4.42 -1.17 -23.40
N HIS A 214 -3.95 -0.43 -24.44
CA HIS A 214 -3.55 -1.01 -25.72
C HIS A 214 -2.27 -0.36 -26.26
N SER A 215 -1.22 -1.13 -26.34
CA SER A 215 0.12 -0.68 -26.74
C SER A 215 0.21 -0.03 -28.13
N LYS A 216 -0.70 -0.39 -29.06
CA LYS A 216 -0.69 0.08 -30.46
C LYS A 216 -1.76 1.13 -30.77
N LYS A 217 -2.61 1.50 -29.81
CA LYS A 217 -3.67 2.49 -30.03
C LYS A 217 -3.21 3.88 -29.59
N GLN A 218 -3.78 4.91 -30.22
CA GLN A 218 -3.57 6.30 -29.80
C GLN A 218 -3.87 6.45 -28.31
N HIS A 219 -3.04 7.22 -27.60
CA HIS A 219 -3.12 7.41 -26.15
C HIS A 219 -3.23 6.09 -25.36
N ALA A 220 -2.56 5.05 -25.87
CA ALA A 220 -2.61 3.69 -25.32
C ALA A 220 -4.04 3.15 -25.13
N GLY A 221 -4.99 3.57 -25.94
CA GLY A 221 -6.39 3.16 -25.88
C GLY A 221 -7.18 3.74 -24.73
N PHE A 222 -6.62 4.68 -23.98
CA PHE A 222 -7.32 5.35 -22.88
C PHE A 222 -8.39 6.32 -23.37
N SER A 223 -8.08 7.10 -24.42
CA SER A 223 -8.98 8.10 -24.96
C SER A 223 -8.82 8.23 -26.47
N SER A 224 -9.88 8.64 -27.18
CA SER A 224 -9.85 9.02 -28.58
C SER A 224 -9.34 10.46 -28.80
N THR A 225 -9.25 11.27 -27.75
CA THR A 225 -8.74 12.64 -27.77
C THR A 225 -7.54 12.76 -26.83
N LYS A 226 -6.79 13.87 -26.92
CA LYS A 226 -5.66 14.13 -26.01
C LYS A 226 -6.12 14.04 -24.56
N PRO A 227 -5.59 13.13 -23.73
CA PRO A 227 -5.92 13.07 -22.30
C PRO A 227 -5.27 14.25 -21.56
N TRP A 228 -5.75 14.53 -20.35
CA TRP A 228 -5.25 15.63 -19.52
C TRP A 228 -3.80 15.49 -19.10
N LEU A 229 -3.32 14.25 -18.93
CA LEU A 229 -1.91 13.90 -18.75
C LEU A 229 -1.48 12.93 -19.86
N PRO A 230 -0.21 12.98 -20.31
CA PRO A 230 0.26 12.10 -21.38
C PRO A 230 0.42 10.65 -20.92
N VAL A 231 0.42 9.73 -21.88
CA VAL A 231 0.91 8.36 -21.72
C VAL A 231 2.27 8.28 -22.39
N LYS A 232 3.29 7.86 -21.66
CA LYS A 232 4.68 7.79 -22.13
C LYS A 232 5.07 6.36 -22.53
N ASP A 233 6.14 6.21 -23.30
CA ASP A 233 6.62 4.92 -23.80
C ASP A 233 6.86 3.85 -22.71
N PRO A 234 7.44 4.17 -21.51
CA PRO A 234 7.60 3.16 -20.47
C PRO A 234 6.27 2.55 -19.99
N GLN A 235 5.20 3.35 -19.96
CA GLN A 235 3.86 2.88 -19.59
C GLN A 235 3.27 2.01 -20.71
N ILE A 236 3.43 2.42 -21.98
CA ILE A 236 2.92 1.69 -23.15
C ILE A 236 3.53 0.29 -23.24
N LYS A 237 4.80 0.14 -22.90
CA LYS A 237 5.49 -1.17 -22.88
C LYS A 237 4.84 -2.15 -21.90
N ASN A 238 4.26 -1.64 -20.82
CA ASN A 238 3.57 -2.40 -19.78
C ASN A 238 2.04 -2.36 -19.91
N ALA A 239 1.52 -2.11 -21.13
CA ALA A 239 0.09 -2.03 -21.37
C ALA A 239 -0.63 -3.36 -21.10
N VAL A 240 -1.93 -3.28 -20.79
CA VAL A 240 -2.77 -4.44 -20.47
C VAL A 240 -2.71 -5.50 -21.56
N ASP A 241 -2.87 -5.12 -22.83
CA ASP A 241 -2.87 -6.05 -23.98
C ASP A 241 -1.52 -6.78 -24.17
N VAL A 242 -0.42 -6.16 -23.74
CA VAL A 242 0.91 -6.80 -23.75
C VAL A 242 1.00 -7.86 -22.65
N GLN A 243 0.56 -7.50 -21.46
CA GLN A 243 0.71 -8.37 -20.28
C GLN A 243 -0.33 -9.47 -20.19
N GLU A 244 -1.54 -9.26 -20.72
CA GLU A 244 -2.63 -10.22 -20.60
C GLU A 244 -2.31 -11.57 -21.25
N ASN A 245 -1.55 -11.54 -22.35
CA ASN A 245 -1.13 -12.72 -23.10
C ASN A 245 0.20 -13.34 -22.63
N ASP A 246 0.91 -12.71 -21.69
CA ASP A 246 2.12 -13.25 -21.10
C ASP A 246 1.84 -13.87 -19.72
N PRO A 247 1.84 -15.21 -19.59
CA PRO A 247 1.63 -15.88 -18.32
C PRO A 247 2.67 -15.48 -17.25
N SER A 248 3.81 -14.93 -17.66
CA SER A 248 4.86 -14.50 -16.73
C SER A 248 4.71 -13.06 -16.27
N SER A 249 3.80 -12.28 -16.84
CA SER A 249 3.62 -10.86 -16.56
C SER A 249 3.25 -10.53 -15.11
N VAL A 250 3.43 -9.27 -14.73
CA VAL A 250 2.98 -8.74 -13.44
C VAL A 250 1.46 -8.82 -13.32
N LEU A 251 0.72 -8.49 -14.38
CA LEU A 251 -0.75 -8.56 -14.40
C LEU A 251 -1.27 -9.97 -14.09
N ASN A 252 -0.74 -10.99 -14.76
CA ASN A 252 -1.16 -12.36 -14.52
C ASN A 252 -0.72 -12.85 -13.14
N PHE A 253 0.42 -12.39 -12.63
CA PHE A 253 0.83 -12.65 -11.26
C PHE A 253 -0.15 -12.04 -10.23
N TYR A 254 -0.62 -10.80 -10.42
CA TYR A 254 -1.66 -10.19 -9.56
C TYR A 254 -2.96 -10.99 -9.59
N LYS A 255 -3.42 -11.44 -10.77
CA LYS A 255 -4.60 -12.33 -10.90
C LYS A 255 -4.41 -13.61 -10.08
N GLU A 256 -3.24 -14.25 -10.17
CA GLU A 256 -2.90 -15.46 -9.39
C GLU A 256 -2.90 -15.18 -7.88
N MET A 257 -2.27 -14.10 -7.43
CA MET A 257 -2.18 -13.76 -6.01
C MET A 257 -3.53 -13.35 -5.41
N ILE A 258 -4.38 -12.65 -6.15
CA ILE A 258 -5.75 -12.34 -5.72
C ILE A 258 -6.57 -13.63 -5.59
N SER A 259 -6.46 -14.53 -6.56
CA SER A 259 -7.09 -15.85 -6.50
C SER A 259 -6.57 -16.68 -5.32
N PHE A 260 -5.26 -16.69 -5.11
CA PHE A 260 -4.63 -17.33 -3.95
C PHE A 260 -5.20 -16.80 -2.63
N ARG A 261 -5.22 -15.46 -2.43
CA ARG A 261 -5.81 -14.86 -1.23
C ARG A 261 -7.28 -15.23 -1.03
N LYS A 262 -8.09 -15.20 -2.10
CA LYS A 262 -9.52 -15.55 -2.03
C LYS A 262 -9.75 -16.99 -1.60
N ASN A 263 -8.92 -17.93 -2.09
CA ASN A 263 -9.07 -19.36 -1.86
C ASN A 263 -8.35 -19.84 -0.57
N GLN A 264 -7.37 -19.10 -0.05
CA GLN A 264 -6.66 -19.43 1.20
C GLN A 264 -7.32 -18.72 2.39
N LYS A 265 -8.24 -19.44 3.08
CA LYS A 265 -8.96 -18.90 4.24
C LYS A 265 -8.03 -18.27 5.28
N ASN A 266 -6.88 -18.92 5.55
CA ASN A 266 -5.93 -18.44 6.55
C ASN A 266 -5.24 -17.13 6.13
N ILE A 267 -4.99 -16.92 4.84
CA ILE A 267 -4.48 -15.63 4.31
C ILE A 267 -5.58 -14.57 4.33
N ARG A 268 -6.81 -14.93 3.98
CA ARG A 268 -7.91 -13.96 3.92
C ARG A 268 -8.36 -13.48 5.30
N ASN A 269 -8.58 -14.39 6.23
CA ASN A 269 -9.26 -14.13 7.50
C ASN A 269 -8.43 -14.46 8.75
N GLY A 270 -7.28 -15.13 8.60
CA GLY A 270 -6.46 -15.54 9.74
C GLY A 270 -5.63 -14.40 10.30
N LYS A 271 -5.26 -14.51 11.57
CA LYS A 271 -4.37 -13.55 12.23
C LYS A 271 -2.94 -13.62 11.68
N ILE A 272 -2.26 -12.48 11.70
CA ILE A 272 -0.82 -12.39 11.41
C ILE A 272 -0.01 -12.54 12.70
N ALA A 273 1.12 -13.24 12.64
CA ALA A 273 2.08 -13.29 13.73
C ALA A 273 3.50 -13.32 13.16
N PHE A 274 4.31 -12.35 13.52
CA PHE A 274 5.70 -12.27 13.09
C PHE A 274 6.54 -13.34 13.81
N ILE A 275 7.43 -13.98 13.06
CA ILE A 275 8.30 -15.07 13.54
C ILE A 275 9.75 -14.59 13.59
N GLU A 276 10.23 -13.98 12.50
CA GLU A 276 11.57 -13.45 12.40
C GLU A 276 11.60 -12.26 11.45
N THR A 277 12.32 -11.23 11.85
CA THR A 277 12.55 -10.03 11.05
C THR A 277 13.99 -9.58 11.27
N ASN A 278 14.73 -9.41 10.19
CA ASN A 278 16.07 -8.84 10.19
C ASN A 278 16.26 -7.86 9.02
N GLU A 279 17.47 -7.46 8.68
CA GLU A 279 17.71 -6.46 7.64
C GLU A 279 17.15 -6.84 6.25
N SER A 280 17.02 -8.13 5.95
CA SER A 280 16.58 -8.63 4.64
C SER A 280 15.35 -9.51 4.70
N LEU A 281 15.14 -10.21 5.81
CA LEU A 281 14.10 -11.21 5.99
C LEU A 281 12.87 -10.61 6.68
N LEU A 282 11.72 -10.83 6.07
CA LEU A 282 10.42 -10.67 6.72
C LEU A 282 9.72 -12.03 6.74
N PHE A 283 9.57 -12.61 7.92
CA PHE A 283 8.91 -13.88 8.11
C PHE A 283 7.76 -13.76 9.11
N PHE A 284 6.57 -14.01 8.66
CA PHE A 284 5.36 -14.07 9.49
C PHE A 284 4.50 -15.27 9.14
N THR A 285 3.59 -15.61 10.03
CA THR A 285 2.57 -16.64 9.79
C THR A 285 1.18 -16.00 9.67
N ARG A 286 0.30 -16.70 8.96
CA ARG A 286 -1.12 -16.37 8.84
C ARG A 286 -1.97 -17.56 9.29
N GLY A 287 -3.11 -17.24 9.88
CA GLY A 287 -4.02 -18.24 10.43
C GLY A 287 -4.04 -18.24 11.95
N ASN A 288 -5.16 -18.66 12.55
CA ASN A 288 -5.36 -18.63 14.01
C ASN A 288 -4.44 -19.62 14.75
N LYS A 289 -3.96 -20.64 14.05
CA LYS A 289 -2.98 -21.62 14.55
C LYS A 289 -1.65 -21.54 13.80
N LYS A 290 -1.36 -20.41 13.13
CA LYS A 290 -0.12 -20.18 12.36
C LYS A 290 0.06 -21.17 11.20
N GLU A 291 -1.03 -21.51 10.50
CA GLU A 291 -1.06 -22.57 9.49
C GLU A 291 -0.30 -22.27 8.19
N VAL A 292 -0.09 -20.98 7.87
CA VAL A 292 0.60 -20.56 6.66
C VAL A 292 1.80 -19.69 7.00
N ALA A 293 3.00 -20.11 6.60
CA ALA A 293 4.19 -19.28 6.62
C ALA A 293 4.28 -18.41 5.38
N CYS A 294 4.59 -17.15 5.56
CA CYS A 294 4.83 -16.14 4.54
C CYS A 294 6.24 -15.61 4.73
N ILE A 295 7.14 -15.90 3.80
CA ILE A 295 8.57 -15.64 3.95
C ILE A 295 9.05 -14.83 2.75
N PHE A 296 9.65 -13.64 3.01
CA PHE A 296 10.04 -12.67 2.00
C PHE A 296 11.49 -12.24 2.18
N ASN A 297 12.25 -12.22 1.09
CA ASN A 297 13.55 -11.57 1.02
C ASN A 297 13.38 -10.18 0.40
N LEU A 298 13.40 -9.14 1.22
CA LEU A 298 13.21 -7.76 0.76
C LEU A 298 14.49 -7.11 0.24
N SER A 299 15.61 -7.85 0.20
CA SER A 299 16.89 -7.39 -0.33
C SER A 299 17.13 -7.85 -1.76
N LYS A 300 18.18 -7.28 -2.39
CA LYS A 300 18.68 -7.71 -3.71
C LYS A 300 19.57 -8.95 -3.64
N ASN A 301 20.10 -9.26 -2.48
CA ASN A 301 21.01 -10.37 -2.29
C ASN A 301 20.25 -11.65 -1.94
N PRO A 302 20.73 -12.83 -2.36
CA PRO A 302 20.14 -14.08 -1.92
C PRO A 302 20.27 -14.25 -0.41
N LEU A 303 19.33 -15.01 0.15
CA LEU A 303 19.29 -15.30 1.57
C LEU A 303 19.02 -16.80 1.78
N GLN A 304 19.58 -17.38 2.85
CA GLN A 304 19.38 -18.76 3.25
C GLN A 304 18.86 -18.80 4.69
N LEU A 305 17.87 -19.65 4.94
CA LEU A 305 17.35 -19.93 6.28
C LEU A 305 16.95 -21.40 6.41
N LYS A 306 16.88 -21.91 7.64
CA LYS A 306 16.41 -23.28 7.93
C LYS A 306 14.92 -23.29 8.22
N ILE A 307 14.20 -24.18 7.56
CA ILE A 307 12.79 -24.47 7.83
C ILE A 307 12.69 -25.92 8.31
N GLU A 308 12.39 -26.08 9.60
CA GLU A 308 12.40 -27.41 10.22
C GLU A 308 11.26 -28.31 9.75
N LYS A 309 10.05 -27.77 9.61
CA LYS A 309 8.84 -28.53 9.25
C LYS A 309 7.87 -27.71 8.43
N TYR A 310 7.44 -28.25 7.31
CA TYR A 310 6.30 -27.79 6.53
C TYR A 310 5.61 -28.97 5.86
N GLU A 311 4.36 -28.82 5.42
CA GLU A 311 3.64 -29.86 4.69
C GLU A 311 3.89 -29.74 3.19
N GLU A 312 3.63 -28.54 2.64
CA GLU A 312 3.72 -28.28 1.21
C GLU A 312 4.04 -26.81 0.91
N ILE A 313 4.56 -26.55 -0.28
CA ILE A 313 4.70 -25.23 -0.83
C ILE A 313 3.36 -24.86 -1.47
N ILE A 314 2.78 -23.72 -1.08
CA ILE A 314 1.51 -23.22 -1.59
C ILE A 314 1.71 -21.89 -2.31
N GLY A 315 0.75 -21.52 -3.18
CA GLY A 315 0.80 -20.26 -3.93
C GLY A 315 1.46 -20.38 -5.30
N SER A 316 1.91 -19.27 -5.85
CA SER A 316 2.42 -19.19 -7.21
C SER A 316 3.77 -19.89 -7.39
N PRO A 317 3.98 -20.66 -8.47
CA PRO A 317 5.26 -21.31 -8.78
C PRO A 317 6.41 -20.32 -9.08
N LYS A 318 6.14 -19.02 -9.26
CA LYS A 318 7.12 -17.98 -9.63
C LYS A 318 7.78 -17.31 -8.42
N GLN A 319 8.02 -18.03 -7.36
CA GLN A 319 8.40 -17.49 -6.05
C GLN A 319 9.90 -17.25 -5.86
N LYS A 320 10.76 -17.66 -6.81
CA LYS A 320 12.23 -17.50 -6.69
C LYS A 320 12.83 -18.11 -5.42
N ALA A 321 12.35 -19.30 -5.07
CA ALA A 321 12.74 -20.04 -3.88
C ALA A 321 13.10 -21.49 -4.21
N LYS A 322 14.07 -22.08 -3.47
CA LYS A 322 14.51 -23.48 -3.61
C LYS A 322 14.77 -24.09 -2.23
N PHE A 323 14.47 -25.37 -2.08
CA PHE A 323 14.87 -26.15 -0.94
C PHE A 323 16.03 -27.10 -1.27
N ALA A 324 16.98 -27.23 -0.34
CA ALA A 324 17.96 -28.31 -0.28
C ALA A 324 17.89 -28.92 1.13
N GLY A 325 17.16 -30.04 1.27
CA GLY A 325 16.84 -30.59 2.58
C GLY A 325 15.97 -29.61 3.41
N LYS A 326 16.50 -29.16 4.54
CA LYS A 326 15.83 -28.16 5.40
C LYS A 326 16.24 -26.72 5.09
N ASP A 327 17.22 -26.52 4.22
CA ASP A 327 17.70 -25.19 3.87
C ASP A 327 16.84 -24.61 2.75
N LEU A 328 16.20 -23.48 3.05
CA LEU A 328 15.47 -22.64 2.09
C LEU A 328 16.40 -21.58 1.56
N TYR A 329 16.54 -21.50 0.25
CA TYR A 329 17.27 -20.46 -0.47
C TYR A 329 16.27 -19.55 -1.17
N LEU A 330 16.30 -18.27 -0.86
CA LEU A 330 15.54 -17.22 -1.54
C LEU A 330 16.49 -16.35 -2.37
N GLU A 331 16.22 -16.23 -3.66
CA GLU A 331 16.92 -15.24 -4.49
C GLU A 331 16.59 -13.82 -4.03
N GLY A 332 17.31 -12.81 -4.53
CA GLY A 332 16.96 -11.41 -4.24
C GLY A 332 15.53 -11.11 -4.68
N ASN A 333 14.77 -10.44 -3.86
CA ASN A 333 13.33 -10.20 -4.01
C ASN A 333 12.49 -11.49 -4.20
N GLY A 334 13.00 -12.62 -3.70
CA GLY A 334 12.28 -13.89 -3.67
C GLY A 334 11.36 -14.03 -2.46
N PHE A 335 10.35 -14.88 -2.57
CA PHE A 335 9.40 -15.15 -1.49
C PHE A 335 8.82 -16.55 -1.62
N ILE A 336 8.20 -17.06 -0.56
CA ILE A 336 7.53 -18.36 -0.55
C ILE A 336 6.40 -18.39 0.47
N PHE A 337 5.38 -19.17 0.15
CA PHE A 337 4.30 -19.51 1.07
C PHE A 337 4.35 -21.01 1.36
N LEU A 338 4.29 -21.37 2.64
CA LEU A 338 4.34 -22.76 3.09
C LEU A 338 3.12 -23.05 3.96
N LYS A 339 2.51 -24.22 3.75
CA LYS A 339 1.57 -24.77 4.71
C LYS A 339 2.36 -25.43 5.83
N LEU A 340 2.15 -25.01 7.06
CA LEU A 340 2.81 -25.55 8.24
C LEU A 340 2.02 -26.75 8.78
N LYS A 341 2.73 -27.66 9.48
CA LYS A 341 2.14 -28.85 10.14
C LYS A 341 1.50 -28.50 11.47
#